data_cea5a713c56fedf4246324e7f720f5f8
#
_entry.id   cea5a713c56fedf4246324e7f720f5f8
#
_cell.length_a   1.000
_cell.length_b   1.000
_cell.length_c   1.000
_cell.angle_alpha   90.00
_cell.angle_beta   90.00
_cell.angle_gamma   90.00
#
_symmetry.space_group_name_H-M   'P 1'
#
loop_
_entity.id
_entity.type
_entity.pdbx_description
1 polymer ?
#
loop_
_entity_poly.entity_id
_entity_poly.type
_entity_poly.pdbx_seq_one_letter_code
_entity_poly.pdbx_strand_id
1 'polypeptide(L)'
;LKLSEEEIARFSVSRWAFPGVDVVPYLTRSYPLGAEFAHTVGYVGRIDEDDLARLDRGDYAGTSHVGKTGIERRYEDRLHGEPGYEQVEVNADHRPLRVLERVKDTLQRLDRDARDDLR
;
A
#
# COMPACT_ATOMS: atom_id res chain seq x y z
N LEU A 1 7.91 -10.62 0.40
CA LEU A 1 8.24 -11.29 -0.86
C LEU A 1 7.27 -10.81 -1.92
N LYS A 2 7.79 -10.45 -3.12
CA LYS A 2 6.93 -10.10 -4.26
C LYS A 2 6.78 -11.35 -5.12
N LEU A 3 5.55 -11.75 -5.38
CA LEU A 3 5.21 -12.93 -6.18
C LEU A 3 4.76 -12.52 -7.57
N SER A 4 5.10 -13.32 -8.58
CA SER A 4 4.54 -13.25 -9.93
C SER A 4 3.15 -13.89 -9.96
N GLU A 5 2.37 -13.64 -11.02
CA GLU A 5 1.06 -14.26 -11.20
C GLU A 5 1.12 -15.80 -11.22
N GLU A 6 2.17 -16.36 -11.84
CA GLU A 6 2.38 -17.80 -11.89
C GLU A 6 2.68 -18.38 -10.48
N GLU A 7 3.50 -17.69 -9.67
CA GLU A 7 3.78 -18.10 -8.29
C GLU A 7 2.55 -17.99 -7.41
N ILE A 8 1.70 -16.97 -7.60
CA ILE A 8 0.42 -16.84 -6.91
C ILE A 8 -0.51 -17.99 -7.27
N ALA A 9 -0.59 -18.35 -8.55
CA ALA A 9 -1.41 -19.49 -8.99
C ALA A 9 -0.92 -20.80 -8.38
N ARG A 10 0.38 -21.07 -8.39
CA ARG A 10 0.99 -22.27 -7.76
C ARG A 10 0.73 -22.31 -6.26
N PHE A 11 0.89 -21.19 -5.57
CA PHE A 11 0.60 -21.09 -4.14
C PHE A 11 -0.87 -21.38 -3.86
N SER A 12 -1.79 -20.83 -4.65
CA SER A 12 -3.25 -21.00 -4.46
C SER A 12 -3.67 -22.47 -4.51
N VAL A 13 -3.10 -23.24 -5.41
CA VAL A 13 -3.32 -24.69 -5.52
C VAL A 13 -2.79 -25.46 -4.30
N SER A 14 -1.66 -25.01 -3.75
CA SER A 14 -0.96 -25.67 -2.64
C SER A 14 -1.21 -25.02 -1.29
N ARG A 15 -2.16 -24.07 -1.19
CA ARG A 15 -2.43 -23.28 0.02
C ARG A 15 -2.64 -24.11 1.28
N TRP A 16 -3.25 -25.28 1.12
CA TRP A 16 -3.49 -26.24 2.22
C TRP A 16 -2.20 -26.71 2.91
N ALA A 17 -1.06 -26.72 2.21
CA ALA A 17 0.25 -27.12 2.75
C ALA A 17 0.94 -25.99 3.57
N PHE A 18 0.41 -24.77 3.54
CA PHE A 18 1.00 -23.58 4.17
C PHE A 18 0.02 -22.92 5.14
N PRO A 19 -0.34 -23.55 6.27
CA PRO A 19 -1.21 -22.94 7.25
C PRO A 19 -0.59 -21.66 7.82
N GLY A 20 -1.38 -20.58 7.91
CA GLY A 20 -0.92 -19.29 8.43
C GLY A 20 -0.19 -18.39 7.42
N VAL A 21 -0.04 -18.83 6.17
CA VAL A 21 0.52 -18.01 5.09
C VAL A 21 -0.60 -17.53 4.18
N ASP A 22 -0.59 -16.25 3.82
CA ASP A 22 -1.55 -15.68 2.89
C ASP A 22 -0.87 -14.76 1.88
N VAL A 23 -1.54 -14.56 0.72
CA VAL A 23 -1.12 -13.61 -0.32
C VAL A 23 -1.99 -12.37 -0.21
N VAL A 24 -1.34 -11.25 0.07
CA VAL A 24 -2.00 -9.96 0.21
C VAL A 24 -1.61 -9.06 -0.97
N PRO A 25 -2.58 -8.56 -1.75
CA PRO A 25 -2.29 -7.58 -2.79
C PRO A 25 -1.89 -6.25 -2.15
N TYR A 26 -0.92 -5.57 -2.75
CA TYR A 26 -0.56 -4.22 -2.36
C TYR A 26 -0.28 -3.36 -3.59
N LEU A 27 -0.57 -2.07 -3.48
CA LEU A 27 -0.30 -1.11 -4.53
C LEU A 27 1.18 -0.70 -4.50
N THR A 28 1.76 -0.53 -5.69
CA THR A 28 3.12 -0.01 -5.85
C THR A 28 3.15 1.05 -6.94
N ARG A 29 4.08 1.98 -6.85
CA ARG A 29 4.30 2.98 -7.90
C ARG A 29 4.68 2.31 -9.21
N SER A 30 4.09 2.77 -10.30
CA SER A 30 4.46 2.41 -11.67
C SER A 30 5.04 3.64 -12.37
N TYR A 31 6.19 3.47 -12.99
CA TYR A 31 6.90 4.51 -13.73
C TYR A 31 7.03 4.11 -15.20
N PRO A 32 6.00 4.31 -16.03
CA PRO A 32 6.00 3.85 -17.43
C PRO A 32 7.17 4.41 -18.25
N LEU A 33 7.57 5.66 -17.96
CA LEU A 33 8.71 6.36 -18.60
C LEU A 33 9.88 6.53 -17.63
N GLY A 34 10.12 5.53 -16.77
CA GLY A 34 11.06 5.62 -15.66
C GLY A 34 12.48 6.00 -16.07
N ALA A 35 12.98 5.46 -17.16
CA ALA A 35 14.34 5.74 -17.64
C ALA A 35 14.53 7.21 -18.05
N GLU A 36 13.52 7.82 -18.67
CA GLU A 36 13.60 9.19 -19.19
C GLU A 36 13.37 10.26 -18.10
N PHE A 37 12.50 9.96 -17.14
CA PHE A 37 12.08 10.91 -16.10
C PHE A 37 12.60 10.57 -14.71
N ALA A 38 13.47 9.58 -14.56
CA ALA A 38 13.96 9.10 -13.28
C ALA A 38 14.51 10.21 -12.36
N HIS A 39 15.25 11.17 -12.92
CA HIS A 39 15.83 12.27 -12.15
C HIS A 39 14.82 13.34 -11.75
N THR A 40 13.75 13.52 -12.53
CA THR A 40 12.71 14.52 -12.26
C THR A 40 11.65 13.95 -11.32
N VAL A 41 11.09 12.80 -11.66
CA VAL A 41 10.05 12.15 -10.88
C VAL A 41 10.61 11.58 -9.57
N GLY A 42 11.79 11.00 -9.63
CA GLY A 42 12.40 10.33 -8.50
C GLY A 42 11.84 8.93 -8.30
N TYR A 43 11.95 8.43 -7.08
CA TYR A 43 11.49 7.08 -6.72
C TYR A 43 11.02 7.02 -5.27
N VAL A 44 10.22 6.02 -4.96
CA VAL A 44 9.87 5.65 -3.58
C VAL A 44 10.79 4.54 -3.08
N GLY A 45 11.19 4.64 -1.83
CA GLY A 45 12.03 3.65 -1.16
C GLY A 45 11.50 3.32 0.23
N ARG A 46 12.07 2.31 0.86
CA ARG A 46 11.71 1.98 2.25
C ARG A 46 12.03 3.13 3.18
N ILE A 47 11.16 3.33 4.15
CA ILE A 47 11.35 4.29 5.25
C ILE A 47 12.57 3.84 6.06
N ASP A 48 13.52 4.75 6.26
CA ASP A 48 14.69 4.60 7.11
C ASP A 48 14.60 5.47 8.38
N GLU A 49 15.64 5.43 9.22
CA GLU A 49 15.67 6.17 10.48
C GLU A 49 15.63 7.68 10.28
N ASP A 50 16.25 8.19 9.22
CA ASP A 50 16.26 9.62 8.90
C ASP A 50 14.86 10.09 8.43
N ASP A 51 14.16 9.25 7.70
CA ASP A 51 12.77 9.51 7.32
C ASP A 51 11.85 9.53 8.54
N LEU A 52 12.00 8.57 9.47
CA LEU A 52 11.20 8.49 10.70
C LEU A 52 11.34 9.73 11.60
N ALA A 53 12.48 10.41 11.55
CA ALA A 53 12.69 11.66 12.27
C ALA A 53 11.89 12.84 11.68
N ARG A 54 11.49 12.73 10.42
CA ARG A 54 10.87 13.77 9.61
C ARG A 54 9.36 13.57 9.41
N LEU A 55 8.92 12.31 9.38
CA LEU A 55 7.55 11.91 9.09
C LEU A 55 6.69 11.83 10.36
N ASP A 56 5.40 12.13 10.24
CA ASP A 56 4.45 11.85 11.30
C ASP A 56 4.18 10.34 11.38
N ARG A 57 4.44 9.76 12.54
CA ARG A 57 4.26 8.32 12.78
C ARG A 57 2.82 7.87 12.66
N GLY A 58 1.86 8.76 12.90
CA GLY A 58 0.43 8.46 12.79
C GLY A 58 0.03 8.25 11.33
N ASP A 59 0.41 9.18 10.47
CA ASP A 59 0.06 9.16 9.05
C ASP A 59 0.75 8.03 8.27
N TYR A 60 1.93 7.61 8.72
CA TYR A 60 2.70 6.53 8.11
C TYR A 60 2.53 5.16 8.79
N ALA A 61 1.56 5.04 9.72
CA ALA A 61 1.24 3.75 10.32
C ALA A 61 0.75 2.76 9.25
N GLY A 62 1.48 1.66 9.07
CA GLY A 62 1.19 0.67 8.02
C GLY A 62 1.81 0.95 6.65
N THR A 63 2.43 2.10 6.44
CA THR A 63 3.18 2.43 5.23
C THR A 63 4.66 2.09 5.40
N SER A 64 5.24 1.43 4.41
CA SER A 64 6.64 1.00 4.45
C SER A 64 7.54 1.75 3.47
N HIS A 65 6.98 2.61 2.64
CA HIS A 65 7.68 3.33 1.59
C HIS A 65 7.38 4.82 1.62
N VAL A 66 8.34 5.63 1.20
CA VAL A 66 8.28 7.10 1.14
C VAL A 66 9.02 7.60 -0.10
N GLY A 67 8.65 8.74 -0.63
CA GLY A 67 9.38 9.42 -1.70
C GLY A 67 10.78 9.83 -1.27
N LYS A 68 11.80 9.30 -1.94
CA LYS A 68 13.21 9.54 -1.59
C LYS A 68 13.81 10.73 -2.33
N THR A 69 13.41 10.94 -3.57
CA THR A 69 13.99 11.98 -4.45
C THR A 69 12.93 12.61 -5.36
N GLY A 70 13.28 13.70 -6.02
CA GLY A 70 12.50 14.33 -7.08
C GLY A 70 11.12 14.81 -6.64
N ILE A 71 10.17 14.71 -7.55
CA ILE A 71 8.76 15.06 -7.33
C ILE A 71 8.14 14.18 -6.25
N GLU A 72 8.45 12.88 -6.21
CA GLU A 72 7.95 11.96 -5.19
C GLU A 72 8.25 12.48 -3.77
N ARG A 73 9.47 12.96 -3.51
CA ARG A 73 9.84 13.54 -2.22
C ARG A 73 9.24 14.93 -2.00
N ARG A 74 9.20 15.77 -3.04
CA ARG A 74 8.74 17.16 -2.92
C ARG A 74 7.25 17.26 -2.63
N TYR A 75 6.48 16.33 -3.18
CA TYR A 75 5.02 16.31 -3.07
C TYR A 75 4.52 15.11 -2.25
N GLU A 76 5.39 14.51 -1.42
CA GLU A 76 5.05 13.35 -0.60
C GLU A 76 3.74 13.55 0.17
N ASP A 77 3.59 14.67 0.87
CA ASP A 77 2.39 14.96 1.67
C ASP A 77 1.09 14.94 0.85
N ARG A 78 1.17 15.27 -0.44
CA ARG A 78 0.03 15.23 -1.34
C ARG A 78 -0.18 13.88 -2.01
N LEU A 79 0.93 13.20 -2.31
CA LEU A 79 0.92 11.91 -3.00
C LEU A 79 0.63 10.75 -2.05
N HIS A 80 0.99 10.89 -0.79
CA HIS A 80 0.69 9.90 0.25
C HIS A 80 -0.80 9.80 0.52
N GLY A 81 -1.49 10.95 0.59
CA GLY A 81 -2.91 11.02 0.92
C GLY A 81 -3.19 10.67 2.39
N GLU A 82 -4.44 10.41 2.69
CA GLU A 82 -4.89 10.01 4.03
C GLU A 82 -5.00 8.47 4.09
N PRO A 83 -4.35 7.81 5.05
CA PRO A 83 -4.46 6.36 5.20
C PRO A 83 -5.88 5.95 5.61
N GLY A 84 -6.37 4.89 5.02
CA GLY A 84 -7.58 4.23 5.48
C GLY A 84 -7.27 3.26 6.63
N TYR A 85 -8.30 2.92 7.42
CA TYR A 85 -8.16 1.90 8.45
C TYR A 85 -9.39 0.98 8.46
N GLU A 86 -9.17 -0.21 8.98
CA GLU A 86 -10.21 -1.20 9.19
C GLU A 86 -10.13 -1.72 10.61
N GLN A 87 -11.21 -1.52 11.37
CA GLN A 87 -11.34 -2.07 12.70
C GLN A 87 -11.97 -3.47 12.61
N VAL A 88 -11.25 -4.47 13.05
CA VAL A 88 -11.64 -5.87 12.96
C VAL A 88 -11.76 -6.47 14.35
N GLU A 89 -12.88 -7.12 14.64
CA GLU A 89 -13.01 -7.96 15.83
C GLU A 89 -12.24 -9.25 15.60
N VAL A 90 -11.39 -9.63 16.56
CA VAL A 90 -10.61 -10.86 16.52
C VAL A 90 -10.93 -11.75 17.72
N ASN A 91 -10.81 -13.07 17.55
CA ASN A 91 -10.91 -13.99 18.67
C ASN A 91 -9.60 -14.06 19.48
N ALA A 92 -9.58 -14.91 20.52
CA ALA A 92 -8.40 -15.10 21.37
C ALA A 92 -7.14 -15.59 20.61
N ASP A 93 -7.31 -16.23 19.45
CA ASP A 93 -6.24 -16.70 18.57
C ASP A 93 -5.84 -15.65 17.52
N HIS A 94 -6.28 -14.39 17.66
CA HIS A 94 -6.07 -13.28 16.72
C HIS A 94 -6.62 -13.53 15.31
N ARG A 95 -7.62 -14.40 15.17
CA ARG A 95 -8.29 -14.62 13.89
C ARG A 95 -9.42 -13.60 13.69
N PRO A 96 -9.51 -12.94 12.54
CA PRO A 96 -10.55 -11.98 12.27
C PRO A 96 -11.91 -12.67 12.21
N LEU A 97 -12.89 -12.14 12.96
CA LEU A 97 -14.26 -12.59 13.01
C LEU A 97 -15.18 -11.76 12.12
N ARG A 98 -15.12 -10.45 12.30
CA ARG A 98 -15.91 -9.49 11.50
C ARG A 98 -15.26 -8.12 11.46
N VAL A 99 -15.56 -7.38 10.42
CA VAL A 99 -15.22 -5.98 10.29
C VAL A 99 -16.27 -5.15 11.01
N LEU A 100 -15.83 -4.33 11.97
CA LEU A 100 -16.68 -3.41 12.73
C LEU A 100 -16.82 -2.07 12.01
N GLU A 101 -15.69 -1.54 11.54
CA GLU A 101 -15.63 -0.25 10.84
C GLU A 101 -14.57 -0.31 9.75
N ARG A 102 -14.84 0.37 8.63
CA ARG A 102 -13.89 0.54 7.54
C ARG A 102 -13.91 1.98 7.05
N VAL A 103 -12.78 2.66 7.16
CA VAL A 103 -12.53 3.96 6.55
C VAL A 103 -11.60 3.76 5.36
N LYS A 104 -12.09 4.08 4.15
CA LYS A 104 -11.30 3.96 2.92
C LYS A 104 -10.25 5.04 2.85
N ASP A 105 -9.09 4.69 2.30
CA ASP A 105 -8.04 5.64 1.98
C ASP A 105 -8.45 6.62 0.86
N THR A 106 -7.66 7.68 0.68
CA THR A 106 -7.93 8.70 -0.33
C THR A 106 -7.95 8.14 -1.74
N LEU A 107 -7.07 7.18 -2.06
CA LEU A 107 -6.99 6.58 -3.40
C LEU A 107 -8.24 5.77 -3.74
N GLN A 108 -8.77 5.01 -2.79
CA GLN A 108 -10.00 4.25 -2.98
C GLN A 108 -11.24 5.16 -3.12
N ARG A 109 -11.22 6.33 -2.50
CA ARG A 109 -12.28 7.35 -2.69
C ARG A 109 -12.24 7.93 -4.09
N LEU A 110 -11.06 8.33 -4.57
CA LEU A 110 -10.88 8.92 -5.90
C LEU A 110 -11.25 7.94 -7.02
N ASP A 111 -10.90 6.65 -6.92
CA ASP A 111 -11.26 5.63 -7.91
C ASP A 111 -12.78 5.45 -8.02
N ARG A 112 -13.50 5.56 -6.92
CA ARG A 112 -14.97 5.50 -6.92
C ARG A 112 -15.59 6.71 -7.58
N ASP A 113 -15.14 7.90 -7.19
CA ASP A 113 -15.68 9.16 -7.72
C ASP A 113 -15.45 9.24 -9.24
N ALA A 114 -14.27 8.85 -9.72
CA ALA A 114 -13.97 8.78 -11.15
C ALA A 114 -14.84 7.78 -11.92
N ARG A 115 -15.29 6.69 -11.30
CA ARG A 115 -16.22 5.73 -11.92
C ARG A 115 -17.66 6.21 -11.95
N ASP A 116 -18.06 6.96 -10.95
CA ASP A 116 -19.43 7.52 -10.88
C ASP A 116 -19.60 8.66 -11.88
N ASP A 117 -18.56 9.44 -12.17
CA ASP A 117 -18.56 10.51 -13.19
C ASP A 117 -18.61 9.99 -14.64
N LEU A 118 -18.34 8.72 -14.87
CA LEU A 118 -18.37 8.06 -16.19
C LEU A 118 -19.71 7.36 -16.49
N ARG A 119 -20.71 7.47 -15.64
CA ARG A 119 -22.07 6.93 -15.83
C ARG A 119 -23.07 8.01 -16.20
#